data_24bbd00380130288f1ccbeb7355a89b7
#
_entry.id   24bbd00380130288f1ccbeb7355a89b7
#
_cell.length_a   1.000
_cell.length_b   1.000
_cell.length_c   1.000
_cell.angle_alpha   90.00
_cell.angle_beta   90.00
_cell.angle_gamma   90.00
#
_symmetry.space_group_name_H-M   'P 1'
#
loop_
_entity.id
_entity.type
_entity.pdbx_description
1 polymer ?
#
loop_
_entity_poly.entity_id
_entity_poly.type
_entity_poly.pdbx_seq_one_letter_code
_entity_poly.pdbx_strand_id
1 'polypeptide(L)'
;MNGQLDPSDYTGMSFWIISAAMVAATFFFWVERDRAVGKWKTSLTVAAMVTGIAAIHYFYMRGVWASTGESPLVFRYVDWLLTVPLQIVEFYLILAAIAVVKSSLFWRLLIASVIMLVAGYLGEVGSVNVWAGFVVGMLGWLYIIYEVFAGEASQINASKGTAASQKAFNALRLIVTIGWACLLYTSPSPRDKTVS
;
A
#
# COMPACT_ATOMS: atom_id res chain seq x y z
N MET A 1 -3.36 -2.79 31.67
CA MET A 1 -2.35 -3.63 30.96
C MET A 1 -1.07 -2.81 30.89
N ASN A 2 0.06 -3.34 31.36
CA ASN A 2 1.28 -2.58 31.71
C ASN A 2 2.16 -2.14 30.52
N GLY A 3 1.65 -1.98 29.33
CA GLY A 3 2.42 -1.47 28.19
C GLY A 3 3.65 -2.29 27.75
N GLN A 4 3.99 -3.35 28.50
CA GLN A 4 5.08 -4.26 28.17
C GLN A 4 4.65 -5.22 27.06
N LEU A 5 5.57 -5.50 26.13
CA LEU A 5 5.37 -6.52 25.09
C LEU A 5 5.40 -7.90 25.77
N ASP A 6 4.32 -8.65 25.59
CA ASP A 6 4.30 -10.07 25.94
C ASP A 6 5.10 -10.85 24.89
N PRO A 7 6.09 -11.67 25.27
CA PRO A 7 6.85 -12.50 24.33
C PRO A 7 5.99 -13.49 23.52
N SER A 8 4.79 -13.79 23.98
CA SER A 8 3.81 -14.63 23.27
C SER A 8 2.88 -13.84 22.34
N ASP A 9 2.84 -12.51 22.41
CA ASP A 9 2.05 -11.64 21.52
C ASP A 9 2.83 -11.33 20.22
N TYR A 10 2.86 -12.30 19.31
CA TYR A 10 3.52 -12.14 18.00
C TYR A 10 2.91 -10.99 17.17
N THR A 11 1.61 -10.74 17.31
CA THR A 11 0.93 -9.64 16.62
C THR A 11 1.40 -8.29 17.14
N GLY A 12 1.41 -8.08 18.45
CA GLY A 12 1.94 -6.87 19.08
C GLY A 12 3.42 -6.63 18.77
N MET A 13 4.23 -7.70 18.76
CA MET A 13 5.64 -7.61 18.36
C MET A 13 5.77 -7.23 16.88
N SER A 14 4.94 -7.78 15.97
CA SER A 14 4.97 -7.44 14.55
C SER A 14 4.66 -5.96 14.31
N PHE A 15 3.70 -5.38 15.01
CA PHE A 15 3.42 -3.93 14.94
C PHE A 15 4.66 -3.09 15.30
N TRP A 16 5.42 -3.50 16.33
CA TRP A 16 6.64 -2.81 16.72
C TRP A 16 7.73 -2.88 15.64
N ILE A 17 7.99 -4.08 15.14
CA ILE A 17 9.01 -4.31 14.10
C ILE A 17 8.68 -3.52 12.85
N ILE A 18 7.41 -3.56 12.41
CA ILE A 18 6.95 -2.83 11.23
C ILE A 18 7.07 -1.32 11.45
N SER A 19 6.64 -0.80 12.61
CA SER A 19 6.75 0.63 12.93
C SER A 19 8.21 1.09 12.88
N ALA A 20 9.12 0.36 13.51
CA ALA A 20 10.55 0.70 13.49
C ALA A 20 11.14 0.63 12.09
N ALA A 21 10.79 -0.40 11.31
CA ALA A 21 11.23 -0.53 9.92
C ALA A 21 10.72 0.61 9.04
N MET A 22 9.46 1.03 9.20
CA MET A 22 8.88 2.16 8.46
C MET A 22 9.53 3.49 8.83
N VAL A 23 9.83 3.73 10.11
CA VAL A 23 10.60 4.91 10.55
C VAL A 23 12.00 4.92 9.91
N ALA A 24 12.71 3.79 9.95
CA ALA A 24 14.03 3.67 9.35
C ALA A 24 13.99 3.90 7.84
N ALA A 25 12.99 3.33 7.14
CA ALA A 25 12.79 3.54 5.71
C ALA A 25 12.48 5.01 5.38
N THR A 26 11.67 5.69 6.20
CA THR A 26 11.37 7.11 6.03
C THR A 26 12.63 7.95 6.08
N PHE A 27 13.48 7.76 7.08
CA PHE A 27 14.75 8.46 7.19
C PHE A 27 15.69 8.14 6.04
N PHE A 28 15.77 6.86 5.64
CA PHE A 28 16.59 6.45 4.50
C PHE A 28 16.15 7.18 3.23
N PHE A 29 14.88 7.15 2.86
CA PHE A 29 14.39 7.84 1.67
C PHE A 29 14.56 9.35 1.75
N TRP A 30 14.37 9.93 2.93
CA TRP A 30 14.56 11.36 3.14
C TRP A 30 16.01 11.80 2.92
N VAL A 31 16.98 11.04 3.39
CA VAL A 31 18.42 11.32 3.19
C VAL A 31 18.82 11.07 1.74
N GLU A 32 18.40 9.94 1.16
CA GLU A 32 18.75 9.59 -0.22
C GLU A 32 18.15 10.56 -1.26
N ARG A 33 17.00 11.20 -0.95
CA ARG A 33 16.40 12.15 -1.87
C ARG A 33 17.32 13.34 -2.23
N ASP A 34 18.23 13.73 -1.34
CA ASP A 34 19.12 14.86 -1.60
C ASP A 34 20.26 14.49 -2.58
N ARG A 35 20.48 13.20 -2.82
CA ARG A 35 21.38 12.67 -3.86
C ARG A 35 20.68 12.51 -5.21
N ALA A 36 19.36 12.56 -5.25
CA ALA A 36 18.57 12.38 -6.46
C ALA A 36 18.22 13.72 -7.11
N VAL A 37 17.98 13.70 -8.43
CA VAL A 37 17.60 14.87 -9.22
C VAL A 37 16.28 14.67 -9.95
N GLY A 38 15.57 15.76 -10.26
CA GLY A 38 14.34 15.73 -11.05
C GLY A 38 13.24 14.86 -10.41
N LYS A 39 12.56 14.06 -11.22
CA LYS A 39 11.45 13.21 -10.77
C LYS A 39 11.87 12.11 -9.80
N TRP A 40 13.12 11.68 -9.83
CA TRP A 40 13.65 10.73 -8.84
C TRP A 40 13.66 11.32 -7.43
N LYS A 41 13.98 12.61 -7.30
CA LYS A 41 13.89 13.30 -6.00
C LYS A 41 12.46 13.33 -5.49
N THR A 42 11.49 13.59 -6.36
CA THR A 42 10.06 13.55 -6.01
C THR A 42 9.60 12.15 -5.63
N SER A 43 10.03 11.11 -6.37
CA SER A 43 9.70 9.70 -6.05
C SER A 43 10.20 9.32 -4.65
N LEU A 44 11.46 9.61 -4.31
CA LEU A 44 11.99 9.35 -2.97
C LEU A 44 11.27 10.15 -1.87
N THR A 45 10.79 11.37 -2.18
CA THR A 45 9.96 12.15 -1.25
C THR A 45 8.63 11.45 -1.02
N VAL A 46 7.98 10.95 -2.07
CA VAL A 46 6.71 10.21 -1.96
C VAL A 46 6.92 8.91 -1.18
N ALA A 47 7.98 8.15 -1.45
CA ALA A 47 8.32 6.95 -0.69
C ALA A 47 8.52 7.24 0.81
N ALA A 48 9.21 8.36 1.14
CA ALA A 48 9.34 8.80 2.53
C ALA A 48 7.98 9.17 3.16
N MET A 49 7.06 9.78 2.40
CA MET A 49 5.71 10.08 2.88
C MET A 49 4.91 8.81 3.13
N VAL A 50 4.94 7.85 2.21
CA VAL A 50 4.24 6.56 2.37
C VAL A 50 4.70 5.84 3.63
N THR A 51 6.02 5.67 3.79
CA THR A 51 6.56 4.97 4.96
C THR A 51 6.36 5.74 6.25
N GLY A 52 6.42 7.08 6.23
CA GLY A 52 6.18 7.92 7.41
C GLY A 52 4.73 7.89 7.88
N ILE A 53 3.77 7.97 6.95
CA ILE A 53 2.33 7.84 7.25
C ILE A 53 2.06 6.45 7.83
N ALA A 54 2.57 5.40 7.18
CA ALA A 54 2.42 4.03 7.66
C ALA A 54 3.01 3.85 9.08
N ALA A 55 4.19 4.40 9.36
CA ALA A 55 4.81 4.34 10.68
C ALA A 55 3.89 4.88 11.78
N ILE A 56 3.30 6.07 11.55
CA ILE A 56 2.38 6.71 12.52
C ILE A 56 1.15 5.82 12.75
N HIS A 57 0.55 5.31 11.67
CA HIS A 57 -0.63 4.46 11.77
C HIS A 57 -0.34 3.13 12.47
N TYR A 58 0.80 2.48 12.18
CA TYR A 58 1.19 1.23 12.85
C TYR A 58 1.45 1.42 14.34
N PHE A 59 2.05 2.53 14.77
CA PHE A 59 2.16 2.87 16.19
C PHE A 59 0.79 3.00 16.85
N TYR A 60 -0.15 3.67 16.20
CA TYR A 60 -1.50 3.84 16.73
C TYR A 60 -2.27 2.51 16.77
N MET A 61 -2.22 1.74 15.67
CA MET A 61 -2.87 0.43 15.57
C MET A 61 -2.35 -0.56 16.63
N ARG A 62 -1.05 -0.50 16.93
CA ARG A 62 -0.48 -1.27 18.05
C ARG A 62 -1.14 -0.91 19.39
N GLY A 63 -1.37 0.38 19.63
CA GLY A 63 -2.04 0.84 20.86
C GLY A 63 -3.46 0.27 20.98
N VAL A 64 -4.21 0.26 19.88
CA VAL A 64 -5.55 -0.34 19.82
C VAL A 64 -5.47 -1.85 20.07
N TRP A 65 -4.59 -2.57 19.39
CA TRP A 65 -4.39 -4.01 19.60
C TRP A 65 -4.06 -4.33 21.06
N ALA A 66 -3.10 -3.62 21.65
CA ALA A 66 -2.67 -3.86 23.03
C ALA A 66 -3.77 -3.59 24.07
N SER A 67 -4.73 -2.72 23.77
CA SER A 67 -5.83 -2.38 24.68
C SER A 67 -7.07 -3.23 24.50
N THR A 68 -7.37 -3.66 23.27
CA THR A 68 -8.64 -4.33 22.93
C THR A 68 -8.47 -5.80 22.51
N GLY A 69 -7.29 -6.18 21.99
CA GLY A 69 -7.06 -7.46 21.34
C GLY A 69 -7.74 -7.58 19.98
N GLU A 70 -8.34 -6.49 19.46
CA GLU A 70 -9.10 -6.49 18.21
C GLU A 70 -8.33 -5.82 17.07
N SER A 71 -8.63 -6.23 15.84
CA SER A 71 -8.05 -5.64 14.65
C SER A 71 -8.56 -4.20 14.45
N PRO A 72 -7.67 -3.19 14.31
CA PRO A 72 -8.03 -1.79 14.14
C PRO A 72 -8.47 -1.48 12.71
N LEU A 73 -9.63 -2.03 12.30
CA LEU A 73 -10.14 -2.00 10.93
C LEU A 73 -10.16 -0.59 10.30
N VAL A 74 -10.80 0.36 10.96
CA VAL A 74 -10.98 1.73 10.44
C VAL A 74 -9.62 2.40 10.18
N PHE A 75 -8.67 2.22 11.11
CA PHE A 75 -7.32 2.81 10.97
C PHE A 75 -6.52 2.19 9.84
N ARG A 76 -6.71 0.89 9.57
CA ARG A 76 -6.10 0.22 8.41
C ARG A 76 -6.57 0.85 7.11
N TYR A 77 -7.87 1.08 6.96
CA TYR A 77 -8.41 1.71 5.74
C TYR A 77 -8.06 3.18 5.63
N VAL A 78 -7.97 3.93 6.74
CA VAL A 78 -7.47 5.31 6.72
C VAL A 78 -6.02 5.36 6.24
N ASP A 79 -5.15 4.47 6.74
CA ASP A 79 -3.78 4.34 6.26
C ASP A 79 -3.74 4.03 4.76
N TRP A 80 -4.46 3.02 4.31
CA TRP A 80 -4.45 2.60 2.91
C TRP A 80 -5.02 3.64 1.95
N LEU A 81 -6.05 4.39 2.36
CA LEU A 81 -6.60 5.50 1.55
C LEU A 81 -5.59 6.64 1.35
N LEU A 82 -4.59 6.75 2.20
CA LEU A 82 -3.50 7.70 2.05
C LEU A 82 -2.30 7.09 1.32
N THR A 83 -1.85 5.91 1.76
CA THR A 83 -0.59 5.32 1.30
C THR A 83 -0.70 4.67 -0.07
N VAL A 84 -1.82 4.02 -0.41
CA VAL A 84 -2.01 3.35 -1.70
C VAL A 84 -2.06 4.34 -2.87
N PRO A 85 -2.83 5.45 -2.83
CA PRO A 85 -2.74 6.48 -3.86
C PRO A 85 -1.33 7.07 -4.03
N LEU A 86 -0.59 7.26 -2.94
CA LEU A 86 0.80 7.71 -3.02
C LEU A 86 1.72 6.69 -3.70
N GLN A 87 1.51 5.39 -3.51
CA GLN A 87 2.23 4.35 -4.26
C GLN A 87 1.90 4.39 -5.76
N ILE A 88 0.66 4.71 -6.13
CA ILE A 88 0.28 4.93 -7.53
C ILE A 88 1.01 6.16 -8.11
N VAL A 89 1.11 7.25 -7.33
CA VAL A 89 1.93 8.41 -7.70
C VAL A 89 3.39 7.99 -7.94
N GLU A 90 3.94 7.11 -7.10
CA GLU A 90 5.31 6.63 -7.22
C GLU A 90 5.52 5.81 -8.51
N PHE A 91 4.62 4.87 -8.85
CA PHE A 91 4.65 4.19 -10.14
C PHE A 91 4.71 5.17 -11.31
N TYR A 92 3.82 6.17 -11.29
CA TYR A 92 3.79 7.19 -12.33
C TYR A 92 5.09 8.00 -12.41
N LEU A 93 5.66 8.40 -11.26
CA LEU A 93 6.90 9.19 -11.20
C LEU A 93 8.10 8.42 -11.74
N ILE A 94 8.22 7.12 -11.44
CA ILE A 94 9.28 6.26 -11.97
C ILE A 94 9.18 6.19 -13.49
N LEU A 95 7.99 5.95 -14.04
CA LEU A 95 7.80 5.93 -15.49
C LEU A 95 8.04 7.30 -16.12
N ALA A 96 7.56 8.35 -15.49
CA ALA A 96 7.72 9.72 -15.98
C ALA A 96 9.16 10.25 -15.84
N ALA A 97 10.02 9.58 -15.09
CA ALA A 97 11.46 9.89 -15.03
C ALA A 97 12.22 9.36 -16.26
N ILE A 98 11.68 8.36 -16.96
CA ILE A 98 12.34 7.68 -18.10
C ILE A 98 11.64 7.93 -19.43
N ALA A 99 10.38 8.36 -19.43
CA ALA A 99 9.59 8.58 -20.64
C ALA A 99 8.55 9.69 -20.46
N VAL A 100 7.99 10.16 -21.56
CA VAL A 100 6.79 10.99 -21.55
C VAL A 100 5.58 10.07 -21.36
N VAL A 101 4.94 10.16 -20.20
CA VAL A 101 3.80 9.31 -19.82
C VAL A 101 2.52 10.13 -19.86
N LYS A 102 1.47 9.57 -20.47
CA LYS A 102 0.15 10.20 -20.50
C LYS A 102 -0.46 10.27 -19.08
N SER A 103 -1.03 11.40 -18.73
CA SER A 103 -1.74 11.54 -17.45
C SER A 103 -2.95 10.60 -17.31
N SER A 104 -3.49 10.10 -18.42
CA SER A 104 -4.58 9.11 -18.40
C SER A 104 -4.18 7.81 -17.72
N LEU A 105 -2.93 7.35 -17.83
CA LEU A 105 -2.43 6.17 -17.11
C LEU A 105 -2.47 6.39 -15.60
N PHE A 106 -2.00 7.54 -15.15
CA PHE A 106 -2.06 7.93 -13.74
C PHE A 106 -3.49 7.89 -13.19
N TRP A 107 -4.42 8.55 -13.88
CA TRP A 107 -5.81 8.60 -13.42
C TRP A 107 -6.51 7.24 -13.42
N ARG A 108 -6.24 6.39 -14.42
CA ARG A 108 -6.79 5.02 -14.45
C ARG A 108 -6.33 4.20 -13.25
N LEU A 109 -5.03 4.21 -12.95
CA LEU A 109 -4.47 3.50 -11.80
C LEU A 109 -5.00 4.07 -10.48
N LEU A 110 -5.06 5.39 -10.35
CA LEU A 110 -5.56 6.06 -9.15
C LEU A 110 -7.04 5.73 -8.90
N ILE A 111 -7.89 5.86 -9.92
CA ILE A 111 -9.32 5.54 -9.80
C ILE A 111 -9.51 4.06 -9.44
N ALA A 112 -8.78 3.16 -10.09
CA ALA A 112 -8.85 1.73 -9.78
C ALA A 112 -8.47 1.44 -8.32
N SER A 113 -7.42 2.10 -7.81
CA SER A 113 -6.99 1.93 -6.41
C SER A 113 -8.01 2.47 -5.41
N VAL A 114 -8.63 3.61 -5.70
CA VAL A 114 -9.68 4.19 -4.84
C VAL A 114 -10.93 3.29 -4.86
N ILE A 115 -11.37 2.81 -6.02
CA ILE A 115 -12.49 1.88 -6.12
C ILE A 115 -12.21 0.60 -5.33
N MET A 116 -11.01 0.03 -5.47
CA MET A 116 -10.58 -1.15 -4.72
C MET A 116 -10.74 -0.95 -3.21
N LEU A 117 -10.23 0.16 -2.68
CA LEU A 117 -10.24 0.44 -1.25
C LEU A 117 -11.64 0.77 -0.72
N VAL A 118 -12.39 1.61 -1.43
CA VAL A 118 -13.74 2.01 -1.01
C VAL A 118 -14.69 0.82 -1.06
N ALA A 119 -14.66 0.02 -2.12
CA ALA A 119 -15.48 -1.18 -2.22
C ALA A 119 -15.15 -2.19 -1.13
N GLY A 120 -13.87 -2.42 -0.85
CA GLY A 120 -13.40 -3.28 0.24
C GLY A 120 -13.91 -2.80 1.60
N TYR A 121 -13.73 -1.52 1.90
CA TYR A 121 -14.20 -0.91 3.15
C TYR A 121 -15.71 -1.05 3.35
N LEU A 122 -16.50 -0.64 2.34
CA LEU A 122 -17.97 -0.69 2.41
C LEU A 122 -18.49 -2.12 2.58
N GLY A 123 -17.83 -3.10 1.95
CA GLY A 123 -18.13 -4.52 2.13
C GLY A 123 -17.80 -4.99 3.55
N GLU A 124 -16.65 -4.60 4.08
CA GLU A 124 -16.18 -5.05 5.39
C GLU A 124 -16.96 -4.45 6.56
N VAL A 125 -17.38 -3.17 6.46
CA VAL A 125 -18.26 -2.54 7.47
C VAL A 125 -19.75 -2.93 7.31
N GLY A 126 -20.09 -3.71 6.28
CA GLY A 126 -21.46 -4.17 6.05
C GLY A 126 -22.41 -3.14 5.45
N SER A 127 -21.89 -2.01 4.93
CA SER A 127 -22.71 -0.98 4.26
C SER A 127 -23.24 -1.45 2.90
N VAL A 128 -22.53 -2.37 2.26
CA VAL A 128 -22.95 -3.07 1.03
C VAL A 128 -22.84 -4.58 1.24
N ASN A 129 -23.42 -5.35 0.32
CA ASN A 129 -23.21 -6.80 0.33
C ASN A 129 -21.71 -7.12 0.28
N VAL A 130 -21.24 -7.93 1.23
CA VAL A 130 -19.81 -8.27 1.42
C VAL A 130 -19.21 -8.85 0.14
N TRP A 131 -19.94 -9.75 -0.53
CA TRP A 131 -19.48 -10.35 -1.79
C TRP A 131 -19.40 -9.34 -2.93
N ALA A 132 -20.35 -8.40 -3.00
CA ALA A 132 -20.31 -7.33 -4.00
C ALA A 132 -19.10 -6.40 -3.76
N GLY A 133 -18.87 -5.98 -2.51
CA GLY A 133 -17.70 -5.19 -2.14
C GLY A 133 -16.38 -5.90 -2.46
N PHE A 134 -16.29 -7.19 -2.11
CA PHE A 134 -15.13 -8.03 -2.42
C PHE A 134 -14.86 -8.14 -3.93
N VAL A 135 -15.88 -8.48 -4.73
CA VAL A 135 -15.72 -8.66 -6.19
C VAL A 135 -15.29 -7.35 -6.85
N VAL A 136 -15.92 -6.22 -6.51
CA VAL A 136 -15.55 -4.90 -7.06
C VAL A 136 -14.13 -4.52 -6.64
N GLY A 137 -13.77 -4.74 -5.38
CA GLY A 137 -12.41 -4.51 -4.88
C GLY A 137 -11.37 -5.35 -5.62
N MET A 138 -11.65 -6.65 -5.80
CA MET A 138 -10.77 -7.56 -6.55
C MET A 138 -10.60 -7.16 -8.02
N LEU A 139 -11.65 -6.71 -8.68
CA LEU A 139 -11.56 -6.22 -10.06
C LEU A 139 -10.67 -4.99 -10.17
N GLY A 140 -10.76 -4.06 -9.22
CA GLY A 140 -9.86 -2.91 -9.14
C GLY A 140 -8.39 -3.33 -8.98
N TRP A 141 -8.12 -4.26 -8.07
CA TRP A 141 -6.77 -4.80 -7.87
C TRP A 141 -6.24 -5.55 -9.11
N LEU A 142 -7.04 -6.44 -9.70
CA LEU A 142 -6.65 -7.18 -10.90
C LEU A 142 -6.38 -6.24 -12.10
N TYR A 143 -7.12 -5.14 -12.21
CA TYR A 143 -6.83 -4.13 -13.23
C TYR A 143 -5.46 -3.48 -13.01
N ILE A 144 -5.10 -3.13 -11.77
CA ILE A 144 -3.77 -2.58 -11.43
C ILE A 144 -2.68 -3.61 -11.77
N ILE A 145 -2.88 -4.89 -11.39
CA ILE A 145 -1.96 -5.98 -11.74
C ILE A 145 -1.78 -6.08 -13.26
N TYR A 146 -2.87 -6.05 -14.02
CA TYR A 146 -2.81 -6.07 -15.48
C TYR A 146 -1.96 -4.91 -16.03
N GLU A 147 -2.20 -3.68 -15.58
CA GLU A 147 -1.45 -2.50 -16.05
C GLU A 147 0.04 -2.59 -15.75
N VAL A 148 0.42 -3.04 -14.57
CA VAL A 148 1.84 -3.11 -14.18
C VAL A 148 2.58 -4.32 -14.74
N PHE A 149 1.89 -5.38 -15.22
CA PHE A 149 2.51 -6.57 -15.79
C PHE A 149 2.37 -6.67 -17.32
N ALA A 150 1.25 -6.27 -17.89
CA ALA A 150 0.94 -6.45 -19.30
C ALA A 150 0.45 -5.18 -20.00
N GLY A 151 -0.03 -4.18 -19.26
CA GLY A 151 -0.60 -2.95 -19.79
C GLY A 151 0.45 -1.91 -20.20
N GLU A 152 -0.02 -0.68 -20.40
CA GLU A 152 0.79 0.47 -20.84
C GLU A 152 1.98 0.74 -19.91
N ALA A 153 1.80 0.65 -18.60
CA ALA A 153 2.86 0.85 -17.62
C ALA A 153 4.02 -0.13 -17.81
N SER A 154 3.71 -1.41 -18.03
CA SER A 154 4.70 -2.46 -18.30
C SER A 154 5.47 -2.21 -19.59
N GLN A 155 4.77 -1.86 -20.66
CA GLN A 155 5.36 -1.61 -21.98
C GLN A 155 6.32 -0.40 -21.97
N ILE A 156 5.96 0.68 -21.29
CA ILE A 156 6.82 1.86 -21.10
C ILE A 156 8.09 1.46 -20.35
N ASN A 157 7.96 0.75 -19.23
CA ASN A 157 9.11 0.31 -18.46
C ASN A 157 10.03 -0.64 -19.26
N ALA A 158 9.47 -1.56 -20.02
CA ALA A 158 10.25 -2.51 -20.83
C ALA A 158 10.99 -1.81 -21.98
N SER A 159 10.37 -0.82 -22.64
CA SER A 159 10.93 -0.18 -23.83
C SER A 159 11.87 1.00 -23.54
N LYS A 160 11.66 1.71 -22.43
CA LYS A 160 12.40 2.94 -22.06
C LYS A 160 13.15 2.84 -20.75
N GLY A 161 12.95 1.76 -19.98
CA GLY A 161 13.53 1.60 -18.65
C GLY A 161 15.04 1.42 -18.69
N THR A 162 15.73 2.15 -17.81
CA THR A 162 17.12 1.87 -17.44
C THR A 162 17.17 0.69 -16.47
N ALA A 163 18.34 0.07 -16.29
CA ALA A 163 18.47 -1.04 -15.33
C ALA A 163 18.02 -0.66 -13.90
N ALA A 164 18.26 0.58 -13.47
CA ALA A 164 17.84 1.09 -12.17
C ALA A 164 16.33 1.26 -12.08
N SER A 165 15.69 1.90 -13.10
CA SER A 165 14.24 2.09 -13.11
C SER A 165 13.48 0.77 -13.23
N GLN A 166 14.00 -0.19 -13.98
CA GLN A 166 13.41 -1.53 -14.09
C GLN A 166 13.44 -2.26 -12.74
N LYS A 167 14.53 -2.16 -11.99
CA LYS A 167 14.60 -2.72 -10.62
C LYS A 167 13.59 -2.07 -9.68
N ALA A 168 13.49 -0.74 -9.68
CA ALA A 168 12.53 -0.01 -8.87
C ALA A 168 11.09 -0.39 -9.24
N PHE A 169 10.75 -0.41 -10.52
CA PHE A 169 9.44 -0.79 -11.01
C PHE A 169 9.08 -2.25 -10.66
N ASN A 170 10.04 -3.18 -10.76
CA ASN A 170 9.84 -4.56 -10.37
C ASN A 170 9.65 -4.73 -8.85
N ALA A 171 10.36 -3.94 -8.04
CA ALA A 171 10.13 -3.93 -6.58
C ALA A 171 8.70 -3.47 -6.26
N LEU A 172 8.20 -2.41 -6.90
CA LEU A 172 6.81 -1.96 -6.73
C LEU A 172 5.80 -3.02 -7.22
N ARG A 173 6.07 -3.74 -8.32
CA ARG A 173 5.24 -4.87 -8.75
C ARG A 173 5.09 -5.92 -7.63
N LEU A 174 6.19 -6.29 -6.96
CA LEU A 174 6.16 -7.25 -5.86
C LEU A 174 5.34 -6.73 -4.68
N ILE A 175 5.44 -5.43 -4.35
CA ILE A 175 4.65 -4.82 -3.29
C ILE A 175 3.15 -4.89 -3.63
N VAL A 176 2.76 -4.50 -4.83
CA VAL A 176 1.36 -4.48 -5.27
C VAL A 176 0.78 -5.90 -5.43
N THR A 177 1.59 -6.90 -5.82
CA THR A 177 1.13 -8.28 -5.96
C THR A 177 1.14 -9.02 -4.63
N ILE A 178 2.32 -9.24 -4.08
CA ILE A 178 2.49 -10.09 -2.88
C ILE A 178 2.05 -9.32 -1.63
N GLY A 179 2.51 -8.07 -1.48
CA GLY A 179 2.19 -7.26 -0.31
C GLY A 179 0.69 -7.01 -0.18
N TRP A 180 0.03 -6.58 -1.25
CA TRP A 180 -1.42 -6.32 -1.22
C TRP A 180 -2.25 -7.61 -1.16
N ALA A 181 -1.81 -8.71 -1.79
CA ALA A 181 -2.47 -10.00 -1.65
C ALA A 181 -2.45 -10.50 -0.19
N CYS A 182 -1.34 -10.32 0.53
CA CYS A 182 -1.26 -10.63 1.95
C CYS A 182 -2.27 -9.80 2.76
N LEU A 183 -2.42 -8.50 2.45
CA LEU A 183 -3.39 -7.63 3.13
C LEU A 183 -4.83 -8.08 2.88
N LEU A 184 -5.16 -8.49 1.65
CA LEU A 184 -6.49 -9.02 1.30
C LEU A 184 -6.79 -10.35 2.01
N TYR A 185 -5.78 -11.21 2.17
CA TYR A 185 -5.92 -12.49 2.85
C TYR A 185 -6.08 -12.35 4.37
N THR A 186 -5.43 -11.35 4.99
CA THR A 186 -5.49 -11.11 6.43
C THR A 186 -6.71 -10.29 6.87
N SER A 187 -7.53 -9.80 5.94
CA SER A 187 -8.83 -9.22 6.26
C SER A 187 -9.78 -10.33 6.76
N PRO A 188 -10.54 -10.09 7.87
CA PRO A 188 -11.44 -11.10 8.39
C PRO A 188 -12.42 -11.55 7.31
N SER A 189 -12.51 -12.87 7.13
CA SER A 189 -13.42 -13.49 6.17
C SER A 189 -14.87 -13.18 6.54
N PRO A 190 -15.79 -13.04 5.58
CA PRO A 190 -17.22 -12.96 5.86
C PRO A 190 -17.74 -14.11 6.75
N ARG A 191 -17.04 -15.23 6.76
CA ARG A 191 -17.39 -16.39 7.61
C ARG A 191 -17.10 -16.15 9.10
N ASP A 192 -16.12 -15.31 9.43
CA ASP A 192 -15.75 -15.06 10.83
C ASP A 192 -16.77 -14.20 11.56
N LYS A 193 -17.61 -13.45 10.82
CA LYS A 193 -18.71 -12.62 11.37
C LYS A 193 -20.00 -13.39 11.61
N THR A 194 -20.09 -14.65 11.16
CA THR A 194 -21.31 -15.48 11.32
C THR A 194 -21.24 -16.45 12.52
N VAL A 195 -20.16 -16.42 13.29
CA VAL A 195 -19.90 -17.34 14.41
C VAL A 195 -19.98 -16.62 15.78
N SER A 196 -20.45 -15.37 15.84
CA SER A 196 -20.68 -14.65 17.09
C SER A 196 -22.17 -14.42 17.34
#